data_e2713361b78637e83910168669d0819d
#
_entry.id   e2713361b78637e83910168669d0819d
#
_cell.length_a   1.000
_cell.length_b   1.000
_cell.length_c   1.000
_cell.angle_alpha   90.00
_cell.angle_beta   90.00
_cell.angle_gamma   90.00
#
_symmetry.space_group_name_H-M   'P 1'
#
loop_
_entity.id
_entity.type
_entity.pdbx_description
1 polymer ?
#
loop_
_entity_poly.entity_id
_entity_poly.type
_entity_poly.pdbx_seq_one_letter_code
_entity_poly.pdbx_strand_id
1 'polypeptide(L)'
;MQVKTPFNLRVPKELKDNLRWRARSMESVIDDQDVIAFFRSACERDPLFFINAFCWTYDPRCTQSPKIPFILYDPLQSDAIRQIIMAIGDHDLLIEKSRDMGASWLCIVAFAWCYLYLPGFSGLFVSRVEEYVDKPGNPKSMFWKFDFILDNLPTWLRPVGYSVSLHRSKMHIENPENGAVIDGESTTGNVARGDRRTAILLDEFAAVEQGHRVLSSTRDATNCRLFNSTPAGTNNAFYDIRQTGVQRLRLHWSAHPVKSSGLYTTDDFCKLKHLDSVKHGPDFHPILDDKIRSPWYDRECERAINEQEIAQELDIDYLGSGFQYFNARAVGKAILEHTRPPLYVGELEYDDTTGEPIRFVEGSGGSLSLWSLLDGEYRPSLGHKFCAGADVSAGTGSSNSCLAGYDISTCEKVFEYVNPYLRPEQFAKQTVAIMKWFGNAFLIWESYGPGRQFGSRLEDLHYGNLYMRERREGISGKKSAIPGWCPTKEGKLILMGEYRSAVEKGECVNRSKLALEEALEYVFGADGSIEHSRSKSKTDPSGAKANHGDRCIADALAWKALRERVHAPAAETRVIPVGSLAWRNNRREQEHELQLVDGW
;
A
#
# COMPACT_ATOMS: atom_id res chain seq x y z
N MET A 1 -16.45 27.70 16.43
CA MET A 1 -17.06 28.29 17.66
C MET A 1 -16.08 28.14 18.82
N GLN A 2 -15.45 29.23 19.31
CA GLN A 2 -14.60 29.14 20.50
C GLN A 2 -15.51 28.96 21.72
N VAL A 3 -15.54 27.75 22.28
CA VAL A 3 -16.26 27.46 23.52
C VAL A 3 -15.46 28.09 24.67
N LYS A 4 -15.80 29.30 25.05
CA LYS A 4 -15.32 29.89 26.30
C LYS A 4 -16.12 29.25 27.43
N THR A 5 -15.48 28.38 28.21
CA THR A 5 -16.05 27.87 29.48
C THR A 5 -16.17 29.02 30.47
N PRO A 6 -17.38 29.43 30.90
CA PRO A 6 -17.53 30.52 31.87
C PRO A 6 -17.16 30.13 33.30
N PHE A 7 -16.84 28.86 33.55
CA PHE A 7 -16.51 28.32 34.85
C PHE A 7 -15.17 27.57 34.82
N ASN A 8 -14.26 27.93 35.70
CA ASN A 8 -12.95 27.32 35.85
C ASN A 8 -13.06 25.95 36.57
N LEU A 9 -13.93 25.05 36.07
CA LEU A 9 -14.10 23.70 36.59
C LEU A 9 -12.99 22.80 36.01
N ARG A 10 -11.81 22.88 36.63
CA ARG A 10 -10.75 21.93 36.31
C ARG A 10 -11.13 20.53 36.84
N VAL A 11 -11.55 19.67 35.94
CA VAL A 11 -11.67 18.23 36.23
C VAL A 11 -10.24 17.67 36.35
N PRO A 12 -9.87 17.05 37.50
CA PRO A 12 -8.54 16.48 37.66
C PRO A 12 -8.28 15.37 36.66
N LYS A 13 -7.05 15.31 36.13
CA LYS A 13 -6.62 14.28 35.17
C LYS A 13 -5.97 13.05 35.87
N GLU A 14 -5.52 13.21 37.08
CA GLU A 14 -5.00 12.13 37.91
C GLU A 14 -6.14 11.21 38.36
N LEU A 15 -6.01 9.90 38.14
CA LEU A 15 -7.12 8.94 38.36
C LEU A 15 -7.75 9.06 39.76
N LYS A 16 -6.92 9.06 40.80
CA LYS A 16 -7.40 9.12 42.20
C LYS A 16 -8.14 10.41 42.52
N ASP A 17 -7.62 11.53 41.99
CA ASP A 17 -8.23 12.84 42.21
C ASP A 17 -9.47 13.05 41.35
N ASN A 18 -9.50 12.49 40.13
CA ASN A 18 -10.69 12.46 39.29
C ASN A 18 -11.84 11.68 39.96
N LEU A 19 -11.55 10.50 40.49
CA LEU A 19 -12.56 9.70 41.21
C LEU A 19 -13.10 10.44 42.44
N ARG A 20 -12.24 11.13 43.21
CA ARG A 20 -12.67 11.97 44.35
C ARG A 20 -13.52 13.14 43.90
N TRP A 21 -13.13 13.80 42.80
CA TRP A 21 -13.87 14.91 42.22
C TRP A 21 -15.25 14.45 41.77
N ARG A 22 -15.37 13.31 41.08
CA ARG A 22 -16.64 12.72 40.64
C ARG A 22 -17.57 12.41 41.84
N ALA A 23 -17.01 11.79 42.89
CA ALA A 23 -17.78 11.49 44.08
C ALA A 23 -18.38 12.78 44.73
N ARG A 24 -17.54 13.80 44.93
CA ARG A 24 -18.01 15.10 45.46
C ARG A 24 -19.03 15.78 44.58
N SER A 25 -18.85 15.71 43.24
CA SER A 25 -19.84 16.27 42.29
C SER A 25 -21.18 15.53 42.39
N MET A 26 -21.16 14.21 42.55
CA MET A 26 -22.40 13.43 42.76
C MET A 26 -23.05 13.75 44.10
N GLU A 27 -22.28 13.97 45.16
CA GLU A 27 -22.82 14.42 46.46
C GLU A 27 -23.47 15.80 46.37
N SER A 28 -22.88 16.73 45.59
CA SER A 28 -23.38 18.12 45.45
C SER A 28 -24.69 18.25 44.66
N VAL A 29 -25.08 17.24 43.89
CA VAL A 29 -26.35 17.23 43.13
C VAL A 29 -27.49 16.56 43.87
N ILE A 30 -27.24 16.01 45.09
CA ILE A 30 -28.29 15.44 45.91
C ILE A 30 -29.22 16.57 46.36
N ASP A 31 -30.48 16.52 45.93
CA ASP A 31 -31.54 17.48 46.25
C ASP A 31 -31.29 18.94 45.80
N ASP A 32 -30.32 19.21 44.89
CA ASP A 32 -30.02 20.53 44.37
C ASP A 32 -30.20 20.60 42.84
N GLN A 33 -31.37 21.10 42.42
CA GLN A 33 -31.73 21.24 41.01
C GLN A 33 -30.90 22.31 40.28
N ASP A 34 -30.42 23.34 40.98
CA ASP A 34 -29.60 24.40 40.38
C ASP A 34 -28.21 23.85 40.02
N VAL A 35 -27.64 22.99 40.88
CA VAL A 35 -26.38 22.32 40.60
C VAL A 35 -26.52 21.31 39.45
N ILE A 36 -27.64 20.59 39.38
CA ILE A 36 -27.94 19.71 38.21
C ILE A 36 -28.01 20.53 36.93
N ALA A 37 -28.78 21.62 36.91
CA ALA A 37 -28.90 22.49 35.75
C ALA A 37 -27.55 23.10 35.32
N PHE A 38 -26.73 23.48 36.29
CA PHE A 38 -25.36 23.94 36.06
C PHE A 38 -24.48 22.86 35.36
N PHE A 39 -24.44 21.65 35.87
CA PHE A 39 -23.65 20.57 35.25
C PHE A 39 -24.20 20.18 33.88
N ARG A 40 -25.51 20.12 33.66
CA ARG A 40 -26.12 19.90 32.34
C ARG A 40 -25.65 20.95 31.34
N SER A 41 -25.74 22.24 31.72
CA SER A 41 -25.29 23.35 30.85
C SER A 41 -23.77 23.33 30.58
N ALA A 42 -22.95 22.95 31.58
CA ALA A 42 -21.51 22.80 31.39
C ALA A 42 -21.18 21.66 30.43
N CYS A 43 -21.83 20.51 30.54
CA CYS A 43 -21.68 19.36 29.64
C CYS A 43 -22.12 19.66 28.19
N GLU A 44 -23.24 20.38 28.02
CA GLU A 44 -23.75 20.83 26.72
C GLU A 44 -22.75 21.75 26.00
N ARG A 45 -22.10 22.65 26.73
CA ARG A 45 -21.19 23.65 26.16
C ARG A 45 -19.78 23.13 25.91
N ASP A 46 -19.34 22.12 26.66
CA ASP A 46 -17.98 21.61 26.60
C ASP A 46 -17.94 20.07 26.58
N PRO A 47 -17.74 19.48 25.40
CA PRO A 47 -17.60 18.01 25.27
C PRO A 47 -16.41 17.46 26.07
N LEU A 48 -15.33 18.23 26.26
CA LEU A 48 -14.18 17.78 27.05
C LEU A 48 -14.54 17.72 28.54
N PHE A 49 -15.34 18.69 29.03
CA PHE A 49 -15.85 18.66 30.39
C PHE A 49 -16.76 17.44 30.58
N PHE A 50 -17.74 17.24 29.68
CA PHE A 50 -18.63 16.07 29.70
C PHE A 50 -17.89 14.75 29.83
N ILE A 51 -16.88 14.56 28.97
CA ILE A 51 -16.11 13.31 28.92
C ILE A 51 -15.30 13.10 30.21
N ASN A 52 -14.47 14.09 30.58
CA ASN A 52 -13.57 13.97 31.73
C ASN A 52 -14.31 13.90 33.06
N ALA A 53 -15.48 14.54 33.17
CA ALA A 53 -16.26 14.63 34.40
C ALA A 53 -17.17 13.40 34.61
N PHE A 54 -17.86 12.93 33.57
CA PHE A 54 -18.98 12.01 33.75
C PHE A 54 -18.91 10.73 32.91
N CYS A 55 -18.15 10.68 31.80
CA CYS A 55 -18.06 9.48 30.99
C CYS A 55 -17.15 8.42 31.61
N TRP A 56 -17.47 7.17 31.30
CA TRP A 56 -16.68 6.00 31.67
C TRP A 56 -16.27 5.25 30.42
N THR A 57 -15.14 4.59 30.47
CA THR A 57 -14.67 3.66 29.45
C THR A 57 -14.40 2.28 30.05
N TYR A 58 -14.15 1.30 29.19
CA TYR A 58 -13.99 -0.08 29.58
C TYR A 58 -12.65 -0.63 29.08
N ASP A 59 -11.82 -1.11 29.99
CA ASP A 59 -10.61 -1.87 29.68
C ASP A 59 -10.56 -3.18 30.47
N PRO A 60 -10.78 -4.34 29.82
CA PRO A 60 -10.77 -5.64 30.49
C PRO A 60 -9.41 -6.03 31.06
N ARG A 61 -8.32 -5.35 30.67
CA ARG A 61 -6.97 -5.56 31.20
C ARG A 61 -6.79 -4.98 32.61
N CYS A 62 -7.67 -4.08 33.03
CA CYS A 62 -7.69 -3.53 34.38
C CYS A 62 -8.30 -4.55 35.36
N THR A 63 -7.44 -5.32 36.03
CA THR A 63 -7.85 -6.43 36.90
C THR A 63 -8.66 -6.01 38.13
N GLN A 64 -8.52 -4.78 38.64
CA GLN A 64 -9.25 -4.26 39.77
C GLN A 64 -10.70 -3.86 39.41
N SER A 65 -10.87 -3.16 38.30
CA SER A 65 -12.16 -2.81 37.74
C SER A 65 -12.01 -2.52 36.26
N PRO A 66 -12.72 -3.24 35.37
CA PRO A 66 -12.69 -2.95 33.94
C PRO A 66 -13.36 -1.62 33.58
N LYS A 67 -14.23 -1.10 34.45
CA LYS A 67 -14.85 0.22 34.34
C LYS A 67 -13.92 1.27 34.91
N ILE A 68 -13.43 2.18 34.07
CA ILE A 68 -12.52 3.25 34.47
C ILE A 68 -13.05 4.61 34.02
N PRO A 69 -12.75 5.72 34.74
CA PRO A 69 -13.09 7.06 34.27
C PRO A 69 -12.52 7.33 32.88
N PHE A 70 -13.30 7.92 31.99
CA PHE A 70 -12.79 8.32 30.68
C PHE A 70 -12.04 9.65 30.79
N ILE A 71 -10.78 9.59 31.17
CA ILE A 71 -9.89 10.73 31.30
C ILE A 71 -9.11 10.88 30.00
N LEU A 72 -9.36 11.99 29.28
CA LEU A 72 -8.67 12.26 28.00
C LEU A 72 -7.20 12.64 28.24
N TYR A 73 -6.31 12.06 27.46
CA TYR A 73 -4.89 12.45 27.42
C TYR A 73 -4.70 13.77 26.68
N ASP A 74 -4.09 14.76 27.35
CA ASP A 74 -3.76 16.05 26.76
C ASP A 74 -2.35 16.03 26.13
N PRO A 75 -2.15 16.71 24.99
CA PRO A 75 -3.16 17.33 24.12
C PRO A 75 -3.82 16.32 23.16
N LEU A 76 -3.26 15.12 23.00
CA LEU A 76 -3.58 14.15 21.94
C LEU A 76 -5.07 13.85 21.80
N GLN A 77 -5.70 13.33 22.86
CA GLN A 77 -7.11 12.92 22.79
C GLN A 77 -8.06 14.09 22.94
N SER A 78 -7.67 15.14 23.70
CA SER A 78 -8.47 16.35 23.81
C SER A 78 -8.56 17.09 22.47
N ASP A 79 -7.47 17.19 21.72
CA ASP A 79 -7.47 17.80 20.39
C ASP A 79 -8.20 16.91 19.37
N ALA A 80 -8.12 15.60 19.52
CA ALA A 80 -8.89 14.66 18.69
C ALA A 80 -10.40 14.88 18.86
N ILE A 81 -10.91 14.97 20.09
CA ILE A 81 -12.34 15.27 20.34
C ILE A 81 -12.75 16.60 19.72
N ARG A 82 -11.93 17.65 19.85
CA ARG A 82 -12.24 18.96 19.23
C ARG A 82 -12.35 18.84 17.71
N GLN A 83 -11.38 18.16 17.05
CA GLN A 83 -11.39 17.97 15.60
C GLN A 83 -12.59 17.12 15.15
N ILE A 84 -12.92 16.04 15.85
CA ILE A 84 -14.08 15.19 15.55
C ILE A 84 -15.39 16.02 15.65
N ILE A 85 -15.58 16.76 16.74
CA ILE A 85 -16.79 17.59 16.93
C ILE A 85 -16.87 18.70 15.88
N MET A 86 -15.74 19.30 15.49
CA MET A 86 -15.71 20.32 14.44
C MET A 86 -16.05 19.75 13.05
N ALA A 87 -15.69 18.51 12.79
CA ALA A 87 -15.98 17.85 11.52
C ALA A 87 -17.45 17.44 11.38
N ILE A 88 -18.12 17.08 12.51
CA ILE A 88 -19.51 16.61 12.49
C ILE A 88 -20.45 17.64 11.87
N GLY A 89 -21.09 17.25 10.76
CA GLY A 89 -22.02 18.08 9.98
C GLY A 89 -21.35 19.05 8.99
N ASP A 90 -20.02 19.15 8.97
CA ASP A 90 -19.28 20.12 8.16
C ASP A 90 -18.40 19.47 7.08
N HIS A 91 -17.49 18.56 7.44
CA HIS A 91 -16.53 17.97 6.51
C HIS A 91 -16.10 16.55 6.90
N ASP A 92 -15.53 15.85 5.93
CA ASP A 92 -14.92 14.52 6.12
C ASP A 92 -13.63 14.61 6.94
N LEU A 93 -13.39 13.63 7.81
CA LEU A 93 -12.18 13.52 8.63
C LEU A 93 -11.57 12.12 8.53
N LEU A 94 -10.31 12.05 8.13
CA LEU A 94 -9.53 10.80 8.12
C LEU A 94 -8.76 10.65 9.44
N ILE A 95 -9.03 9.60 10.20
CA ILE A 95 -8.41 9.30 11.49
C ILE A 95 -7.43 8.13 11.32
N GLU A 96 -6.16 8.48 11.20
CA GLU A 96 -5.04 7.53 11.13
C GLU A 96 -4.56 7.23 12.54
N LYS A 97 -4.56 5.97 12.93
CA LYS A 97 -4.19 5.60 14.29
C LYS A 97 -3.14 4.50 14.37
N SER A 98 -2.27 4.55 15.36
CA SER A 98 -1.62 3.36 15.91
C SER A 98 -2.64 2.52 16.68
N ARG A 99 -2.31 1.25 16.93
CA ARG A 99 -3.15 0.36 17.73
C ARG A 99 -3.30 0.89 19.16
N ASP A 100 -4.51 0.67 19.72
CA ASP A 100 -4.78 0.92 21.13
C ASP A 100 -4.63 2.41 21.56
N MET A 101 -5.03 3.32 20.65
CA MET A 101 -5.06 4.77 20.89
C MET A 101 -6.41 5.28 21.40
N GLY A 102 -7.39 4.40 21.54
CA GLY A 102 -8.75 4.74 21.97
C GLY A 102 -9.61 5.41 20.89
N ALA A 103 -9.19 5.43 19.61
CA ALA A 103 -9.85 6.21 18.55
C ALA A 103 -11.35 5.87 18.38
N SER A 104 -11.74 4.59 18.38
CA SER A 104 -13.15 4.19 18.30
C SER A 104 -13.95 4.70 19.50
N TRP A 105 -13.39 4.70 20.72
CA TRP A 105 -14.01 5.29 21.89
C TRP A 105 -14.17 6.80 21.77
N LEU A 106 -13.17 7.51 21.22
CA LEU A 106 -13.23 8.96 20.99
C LEU A 106 -14.34 9.30 19.99
N CYS A 107 -14.46 8.58 18.89
CA CYS A 107 -15.56 8.78 17.93
C CYS A 107 -16.93 8.50 18.56
N ILE A 108 -17.06 7.38 19.29
CA ILE A 108 -18.34 6.98 19.89
C ILE A 108 -18.76 7.95 21.00
N VAL A 109 -17.84 8.44 21.86
CA VAL A 109 -18.21 9.41 22.90
C VAL A 109 -18.53 10.78 22.30
N ALA A 110 -17.94 11.16 21.17
CA ALA A 110 -18.33 12.36 20.43
C ALA A 110 -19.76 12.23 19.87
N PHE A 111 -20.11 11.08 19.29
CA PHE A 111 -21.49 10.79 18.87
C PHE A 111 -22.46 10.77 20.07
N ALA A 112 -22.03 10.23 21.22
CA ALA A 112 -22.85 10.27 22.44
C ALA A 112 -23.11 11.70 22.92
N TRP A 113 -22.12 12.58 22.85
CA TRP A 113 -22.30 14.00 23.14
C TRP A 113 -23.28 14.66 22.14
N CYS A 114 -23.13 14.41 20.83
CA CYS A 114 -24.04 14.91 19.81
C CYS A 114 -25.49 14.39 20.03
N TYR A 115 -25.64 13.09 20.32
CA TYR A 115 -26.92 12.46 20.61
C TYR A 115 -27.64 13.10 21.82
N LEU A 116 -26.88 13.52 22.83
CA LEU A 116 -27.45 14.12 24.04
C LEU A 116 -27.79 15.61 23.85
N TYR A 117 -26.97 16.35 23.08
CA TYR A 117 -27.01 17.82 23.10
C TYR A 117 -27.30 18.49 21.74
N LEU A 118 -27.31 17.74 20.63
CA LEU A 118 -27.67 18.29 19.32
C LEU A 118 -29.06 17.81 18.89
N PRO A 119 -30.10 18.72 18.93
CA PRO A 119 -31.46 18.35 18.53
C PRO A 119 -31.49 17.79 17.08
N GLY A 120 -32.19 16.68 16.90
CA GLY A 120 -32.32 16.03 15.59
C GLY A 120 -31.02 15.47 15.01
N PHE A 121 -29.96 15.28 15.80
CA PHE A 121 -28.73 14.63 15.35
C PHE A 121 -29.04 13.25 14.76
N SER A 122 -28.56 12.97 13.54
CA SER A 122 -28.73 11.70 12.86
C SER A 122 -27.37 11.08 12.57
N GLY A 123 -26.96 10.12 13.39
CA GLY A 123 -25.71 9.41 13.28
C GLY A 123 -25.85 8.05 12.60
N LEU A 124 -24.78 7.55 11.96
CA LEU A 124 -24.71 6.19 11.47
C LEU A 124 -23.39 5.55 11.88
N PHE A 125 -23.45 4.38 12.51
CA PHE A 125 -22.30 3.52 12.79
C PHE A 125 -22.13 2.46 11.72
N VAL A 126 -20.94 2.37 11.13
CA VAL A 126 -20.62 1.43 10.07
C VAL A 126 -19.33 0.69 10.38
N SER A 127 -19.32 -0.63 10.27
CA SER A 127 -18.11 -1.44 10.33
C SER A 127 -18.21 -2.64 9.38
N ARG A 128 -17.09 -3.35 9.17
CA ARG A 128 -16.98 -4.43 8.19
C ARG A 128 -17.96 -5.60 8.40
N VAL A 129 -18.33 -5.87 9.64
CA VAL A 129 -19.29 -6.93 10.00
C VAL A 129 -20.28 -6.44 11.05
N GLU A 130 -21.49 -6.97 11.03
CA GLU A 130 -22.59 -6.61 11.91
C GLU A 130 -22.22 -6.73 13.40
N GLU A 131 -21.46 -7.77 13.78
CA GLU A 131 -21.04 -8.00 15.17
C GLU A 131 -20.16 -6.88 15.74
N TYR A 132 -19.47 -6.12 14.89
CA TYR A 132 -18.68 -4.96 15.33
C TYR A 132 -19.52 -3.69 15.41
N VAL A 133 -20.67 -3.67 14.73
CA VAL A 133 -21.63 -2.57 14.84
C VAL A 133 -22.50 -2.77 16.07
N ASP A 134 -23.26 -3.86 16.14
CA ASP A 134 -24.18 -4.13 17.25
C ASP A 134 -24.24 -5.62 17.63
N LYS A 135 -23.61 -5.97 18.75
CA LYS A 135 -23.70 -7.30 19.37
C LYS A 135 -23.78 -7.17 20.89
N PRO A 136 -24.91 -7.51 21.49
CA PRO A 136 -25.07 -7.51 22.93
C PRO A 136 -23.95 -8.28 23.67
N GLY A 137 -23.42 -7.69 24.72
CA GLY A 137 -22.37 -8.30 25.54
C GLY A 137 -20.97 -8.32 24.91
N ASN A 138 -20.79 -7.77 23.70
CA ASN A 138 -19.48 -7.71 23.05
C ASN A 138 -18.84 -6.32 23.16
N PRO A 139 -17.79 -6.12 23.98
CA PRO A 139 -17.11 -4.82 24.14
C PRO A 139 -16.43 -4.29 22.86
N LYS A 140 -16.30 -5.10 21.82
CA LYS A 140 -15.78 -4.67 20.52
C LYS A 140 -16.82 -3.91 19.70
N SER A 141 -18.12 -4.17 19.94
CA SER A 141 -19.23 -3.56 19.23
C SER A 141 -19.36 -2.06 19.53
N MET A 142 -19.68 -1.26 18.50
CA MET A 142 -19.84 0.18 18.64
C MET A 142 -21.07 0.52 19.52
N PHE A 143 -22.20 -0.13 19.29
CA PHE A 143 -23.38 0.09 20.13
C PHE A 143 -23.15 -0.34 21.57
N TRP A 144 -22.44 -1.43 21.83
CA TRP A 144 -22.08 -1.82 23.19
C TRP A 144 -21.31 -0.71 23.92
N LYS A 145 -20.33 -0.06 23.24
CA LYS A 145 -19.57 1.05 23.83
C LYS A 145 -20.46 2.27 24.05
N PHE A 146 -21.36 2.54 23.11
CA PHE A 146 -22.33 3.63 23.24
C PHE A 146 -23.29 3.39 24.41
N ASP A 147 -23.91 2.21 24.49
CA ASP A 147 -24.77 1.79 25.59
C ASP A 147 -24.01 1.86 26.93
N PHE A 148 -22.74 1.39 26.95
CA PHE A 148 -21.91 1.47 28.15
C PHE A 148 -21.69 2.92 28.62
N ILE A 149 -21.50 3.87 27.71
CA ILE A 149 -21.39 5.29 28.07
C ILE A 149 -22.71 5.76 28.70
N LEU A 150 -23.85 5.55 28.05
CA LEU A 150 -25.16 5.99 28.54
C LEU A 150 -25.54 5.35 29.88
N ASP A 151 -25.33 4.05 30.04
CA ASP A 151 -25.67 3.31 31.26
C ASP A 151 -24.86 3.74 32.48
N ASN A 152 -23.68 4.30 32.22
CA ASN A 152 -22.80 4.76 33.29
C ASN A 152 -22.84 6.28 33.52
N LEU A 153 -23.67 7.03 32.75
CA LEU A 153 -23.95 8.42 33.06
C LEU A 153 -24.85 8.55 34.29
N PRO A 154 -24.71 9.64 35.08
CA PRO A 154 -25.69 10.01 36.05
C PRO A 154 -27.09 10.09 35.44
N THR A 155 -28.14 9.70 36.19
CA THR A 155 -29.51 9.64 35.68
C THR A 155 -30.01 10.99 35.17
N TRP A 156 -29.60 12.10 35.81
CA TRP A 156 -29.92 13.45 35.43
C TRP A 156 -29.20 13.96 34.17
N LEU A 157 -28.21 13.25 33.62
CA LEU A 157 -27.60 13.51 32.31
C LEU A 157 -28.18 12.62 31.20
N ARG A 158 -28.92 11.59 31.51
CA ARG A 158 -29.60 10.76 30.51
C ARG A 158 -30.79 11.50 29.91
N PRO A 159 -31.20 11.18 28.67
CA PRO A 159 -32.37 11.80 28.06
C PRO A 159 -33.64 11.62 28.91
N VAL A 160 -34.42 12.64 29.05
CA VAL A 160 -35.70 12.57 29.77
C VAL A 160 -36.65 11.64 29.02
N GLY A 161 -37.27 10.70 29.74
CA GLY A 161 -38.18 9.71 29.13
C GLY A 161 -37.51 8.55 28.44
N TYR A 162 -36.17 8.48 28.38
CA TYR A 162 -35.45 7.35 27.75
C TYR A 162 -35.69 6.05 28.50
N SER A 163 -36.08 5.03 27.74
CA SER A 163 -36.19 3.63 28.19
C SER A 163 -35.56 2.70 27.16
N VAL A 164 -34.69 1.82 27.59
CA VAL A 164 -34.03 0.83 26.72
C VAL A 164 -35.06 0.01 25.94
N SER A 165 -36.16 -0.41 26.58
CA SER A 165 -37.21 -1.24 25.96
C SER A 165 -37.99 -0.53 24.84
N LEU A 166 -38.04 0.80 24.84
CA LEU A 166 -38.80 1.61 23.87
C LEU A 166 -37.90 2.25 22.81
N HIS A 167 -36.70 2.71 23.20
CA HIS A 167 -35.87 3.58 22.39
C HIS A 167 -34.55 2.92 21.92
N ARG A 168 -34.28 1.68 22.31
CA ARG A 168 -33.11 0.92 21.90
C ARG A 168 -33.51 -0.42 21.30
N SER A 169 -33.31 -0.57 20.02
CA SER A 169 -33.48 -1.84 19.31
C SER A 169 -32.17 -2.23 18.59
N LYS A 170 -32.15 -3.40 17.95
CA LYS A 170 -30.96 -3.81 17.19
C LYS A 170 -30.64 -2.79 16.12
N MET A 171 -29.40 -2.32 16.06
CA MET A 171 -28.90 -1.33 15.11
C MET A 171 -29.57 0.05 15.18
N HIS A 172 -30.24 0.38 16.29
CA HIS A 172 -30.98 1.64 16.41
C HIS A 172 -31.09 2.10 17.85
N ILE A 173 -30.91 3.42 18.05
CA ILE A 173 -31.21 4.11 19.31
C ILE A 173 -31.79 5.50 19.03
N GLU A 174 -32.82 5.88 19.78
CA GLU A 174 -33.49 7.16 19.68
C GLU A 174 -33.45 7.91 21.01
N ASN A 175 -33.27 9.24 20.94
CA ASN A 175 -33.37 10.15 22.08
C ASN A 175 -34.75 10.80 22.10
N PRO A 176 -35.66 10.43 23.01
CA PRO A 176 -37.01 10.98 23.07
C PRO A 176 -37.05 12.46 23.51
N GLU A 177 -35.99 12.99 24.11
CA GLU A 177 -35.92 14.37 24.58
C GLU A 177 -35.68 15.37 23.44
N ASN A 178 -34.88 14.99 22.43
CA ASN A 178 -34.46 15.92 21.36
C ASN A 178 -34.58 15.37 19.93
N GLY A 179 -35.08 14.14 19.76
CA GLY A 179 -35.26 13.48 18.46
C GLY A 179 -33.97 13.05 17.78
N ALA A 180 -32.84 13.01 18.50
CA ALA A 180 -31.60 12.50 17.93
C ALA A 180 -31.66 10.97 17.78
N VAL A 181 -31.10 10.47 16.67
CA VAL A 181 -31.05 9.02 16.35
C VAL A 181 -29.66 8.58 15.96
N ILE A 182 -29.31 7.34 16.29
CA ILE A 182 -28.12 6.67 15.78
C ILE A 182 -28.54 5.30 15.27
N ASP A 183 -28.22 5.03 13.99
CA ASP A 183 -28.44 3.74 13.36
C ASP A 183 -27.12 3.02 13.14
N GLY A 184 -27.19 1.73 12.77
CA GLY A 184 -26.05 0.91 12.48
C GLY A 184 -26.22 0.13 11.18
N GLU A 185 -25.14 -0.01 10.42
CA GLU A 185 -25.08 -0.85 9.22
C GLU A 185 -23.73 -1.56 9.12
N SER A 186 -23.73 -2.73 8.51
CA SER A 186 -22.48 -3.37 8.08
C SER A 186 -22.13 -2.95 6.65
N THR A 187 -20.82 -3.03 6.28
CA THR A 187 -20.32 -2.62 4.97
C THR A 187 -20.79 -3.55 3.85
N THR A 188 -22.06 -3.46 3.50
CA THR A 188 -22.59 -3.96 2.23
C THR A 188 -22.42 -2.86 1.17
N GLY A 189 -22.39 -3.22 -0.11
CA GLY A 189 -22.17 -2.21 -1.17
C GLY A 189 -23.27 -1.14 -1.31
N ASN A 190 -24.26 -1.12 -0.42
CA ASN A 190 -25.40 -0.18 -0.41
C ASN A 190 -25.54 0.62 0.90
N VAL A 191 -24.50 0.69 1.70
CA VAL A 191 -24.46 1.42 2.99
C VAL A 191 -24.96 2.87 2.80
N ALA A 192 -25.86 3.33 3.67
CA ALA A 192 -26.45 4.66 3.70
C ALA A 192 -27.12 5.12 2.40
N ARG A 193 -27.46 4.22 1.49
CA ARG A 193 -28.05 4.58 0.19
C ARG A 193 -29.47 5.10 0.35
N GLY A 194 -29.66 6.38 0.01
CA GLY A 194 -30.96 7.05 0.16
C GLY A 194 -31.15 7.73 1.53
N ASP A 195 -30.22 7.57 2.46
CA ASP A 195 -30.24 8.22 3.76
C ASP A 195 -29.79 9.68 3.72
N ARG A 196 -30.10 10.39 4.81
CA ARG A 196 -29.55 11.72 5.12
C ARG A 196 -29.11 11.72 6.57
N ARG A 197 -27.78 11.87 6.80
CA ARG A 197 -27.17 11.80 8.12
C ARG A 197 -26.38 13.06 8.45
N THR A 198 -26.34 13.42 9.73
CA THR A 198 -25.45 14.48 10.22
C THR A 198 -24.00 14.04 10.16
N ALA A 199 -23.74 12.77 10.52
CA ALA A 199 -22.41 12.17 10.45
C ALA A 199 -22.47 10.65 10.30
N ILE A 200 -21.46 10.08 9.63
CA ILE A 200 -21.26 8.63 9.49
C ILE A 200 -19.88 8.26 10.05
N LEU A 201 -19.84 7.34 11.00
CA LEU A 201 -18.60 6.74 11.49
C LEU A 201 -18.33 5.43 10.76
N LEU A 202 -17.22 5.37 10.01
CA LEU A 202 -16.71 4.19 9.30
C LEU A 202 -15.50 3.64 10.06
N ASP A 203 -15.74 2.67 10.96
CA ASP A 203 -14.70 2.09 11.81
C ASP A 203 -14.00 0.92 11.12
N GLU A 204 -12.67 0.80 11.30
CA GLU A 204 -11.79 -0.17 10.64
C GLU A 204 -11.88 -0.11 9.09
N PHE A 205 -11.98 1.11 8.53
CA PHE A 205 -12.31 1.31 7.12
C PHE A 205 -11.25 0.81 6.15
N ALA A 206 -9.97 0.79 6.51
CA ALA A 206 -8.90 0.23 5.66
C ALA A 206 -9.07 -1.27 5.39
N ALA A 207 -9.79 -2.00 6.26
CA ALA A 207 -10.06 -3.43 6.14
C ALA A 207 -11.38 -3.76 5.43
N VAL A 208 -12.07 -2.76 4.84
CA VAL A 208 -13.33 -2.95 4.13
C VAL A 208 -13.09 -3.37 2.69
N GLU A 209 -13.45 -4.59 2.31
CA GLU A 209 -13.23 -5.16 0.97
C GLU A 209 -13.86 -4.33 -0.16
N GLN A 210 -15.09 -3.81 0.05
CA GLN A 210 -15.80 -2.98 -0.93
C GLN A 210 -15.71 -1.48 -0.61
N GLY A 211 -14.59 -1.01 -0.05
CA GLY A 211 -14.42 0.35 0.43
C GLY A 211 -14.78 1.44 -0.58
N HIS A 212 -14.42 1.29 -1.85
CA HIS A 212 -14.76 2.25 -2.90
C HIS A 212 -16.27 2.34 -3.18
N ARG A 213 -17.02 1.23 -3.05
CA ARG A 213 -18.48 1.26 -3.16
C ARG A 213 -19.12 1.98 -1.97
N VAL A 214 -18.59 1.73 -0.76
CA VAL A 214 -19.02 2.43 0.46
C VAL A 214 -18.73 3.93 0.35
N LEU A 215 -17.58 4.34 -0.19
CA LEU A 215 -17.28 5.74 -0.48
C LEU A 215 -18.32 6.39 -1.41
N SER A 216 -18.68 5.69 -2.48
CA SER A 216 -19.65 6.18 -3.45
C SER A 216 -21.06 6.26 -2.85
N SER A 217 -21.52 5.25 -2.10
CA SER A 217 -22.86 5.20 -1.52
C SER A 217 -23.07 6.20 -0.38
N THR A 218 -22.03 6.50 0.42
CA THR A 218 -22.10 7.43 1.55
C THR A 218 -21.87 8.88 1.17
N ARG A 219 -21.40 9.17 -0.05
CA ARG A 219 -21.02 10.51 -0.50
C ARG A 219 -22.15 11.54 -0.39
N ASP A 220 -23.33 11.13 -0.86
CA ASP A 220 -24.50 12.04 -0.90
C ASP A 220 -25.39 11.93 0.36
N ALA A 221 -25.03 11.01 1.27
CA ALA A 221 -25.79 10.78 2.50
C ALA A 221 -25.43 11.77 3.62
N THR A 222 -24.21 12.31 3.60
CA THR A 222 -23.73 13.23 4.65
C THR A 222 -22.60 14.13 4.15
N ASN A 223 -22.41 15.27 4.82
CA ASN A 223 -21.22 16.10 4.65
C ASN A 223 -20.04 15.62 5.52
N CYS A 224 -20.29 14.77 6.51
CA CYS A 224 -19.27 14.33 7.46
C CYS A 224 -19.16 12.81 7.54
N ARG A 225 -18.08 12.27 7.02
CA ARG A 225 -17.66 10.88 7.22
C ARG A 225 -16.39 10.84 8.05
N LEU A 226 -16.44 10.13 9.16
CA LEU A 226 -15.28 9.87 10.01
C LEU A 226 -14.69 8.52 9.59
N PHE A 227 -13.59 8.52 8.86
CA PHE A 227 -12.90 7.32 8.45
C PHE A 227 -11.84 6.94 9.49
N ASN A 228 -12.07 5.94 10.31
CA ASN A 228 -11.16 5.53 11.39
C ASN A 228 -10.53 4.17 11.09
N SER A 229 -9.19 4.11 11.01
CA SER A 229 -8.47 2.84 10.83
C SER A 229 -6.98 2.93 11.17
N THR A 230 -6.34 1.78 11.43
CA THR A 230 -4.91 1.57 11.17
C THR A 230 -4.70 1.42 9.66
N PRO A 231 -3.50 1.71 9.10
CA PRO A 231 -3.23 1.46 7.69
C PRO A 231 -3.29 -0.06 7.37
N ALA A 232 -3.61 -0.38 6.12
CA ALA A 232 -3.61 -1.75 5.62
C ALA A 232 -3.09 -1.76 4.16
N GLY A 233 -1.86 -1.31 3.96
CA GLY A 233 -1.26 -1.13 2.64
C GLY A 233 -1.79 0.09 1.89
N THR A 234 -1.44 0.16 0.62
CA THR A 234 -1.78 1.29 -0.28
C THR A 234 -2.92 0.99 -1.24
N ASN A 235 -3.41 -0.26 -1.27
CA ASN A 235 -4.43 -0.71 -2.23
C ASN A 235 -5.81 -0.80 -1.57
N ASN A 236 -6.31 0.29 -1.01
CA ASN A 236 -7.66 0.34 -0.43
C ASN A 236 -8.22 1.77 -0.42
N ALA A 237 -9.52 1.87 -0.25
CA ALA A 237 -10.24 3.15 -0.27
C ALA A 237 -9.79 4.13 0.83
N PHE A 238 -9.30 3.65 1.97
CA PHE A 238 -8.78 4.47 3.06
C PHE A 238 -7.50 5.21 2.66
N TYR A 239 -6.60 4.51 1.95
CA TYR A 239 -5.39 5.14 1.41
C TYR A 239 -5.72 6.15 0.30
N ASP A 240 -6.69 5.84 -0.58
CA ASP A 240 -7.08 6.76 -1.66
C ASP A 240 -7.64 8.06 -1.11
N ILE A 241 -8.49 8.01 -0.05
CA ILE A 241 -8.96 9.21 0.64
C ILE A 241 -7.79 10.02 1.21
N ARG A 242 -6.80 9.35 1.78
CA ARG A 242 -5.60 9.98 2.31
C ARG A 242 -4.84 10.81 1.25
N GLN A 243 -4.90 10.40 -0.02
CA GLN A 243 -4.25 11.12 -1.13
C GLN A 243 -5.06 12.35 -1.60
N THR A 244 -6.29 12.51 -1.11
CA THR A 244 -7.10 13.70 -1.37
C THR A 244 -6.75 14.83 -0.40
N GLY A 245 -7.39 15.98 -0.54
CA GLY A 245 -7.27 17.12 0.40
C GLY A 245 -8.04 16.95 1.72
N VAL A 246 -8.49 15.74 2.09
CA VAL A 246 -9.24 15.49 3.32
C VAL A 246 -8.42 15.87 4.56
N GLN A 247 -9.08 16.48 5.56
CA GLN A 247 -8.45 16.77 6.84
C GLN A 247 -8.04 15.45 7.53
N ARG A 248 -6.81 15.43 8.10
CA ARG A 248 -6.24 14.23 8.74
C ARG A 248 -6.01 14.47 10.22
N LEU A 249 -6.51 13.55 11.03
CA LEU A 249 -6.21 13.43 12.45
C LEU A 249 -5.30 12.21 12.65
N ARG A 250 -4.08 12.42 13.10
CA ARG A 250 -3.11 11.35 13.34
C ARG A 250 -2.96 11.07 14.83
N LEU A 251 -3.33 9.86 15.25
CA LEU A 251 -3.18 9.35 16.61
C LEU A 251 -2.01 8.36 16.67
N HIS A 252 -0.79 8.89 16.68
CA HIS A 252 0.43 8.09 16.72
C HIS A 252 0.86 7.80 18.15
N TRP A 253 1.37 6.60 18.42
CA TRP A 253 1.79 6.17 19.75
C TRP A 253 2.84 7.10 20.39
N SER A 254 3.74 7.70 19.59
CA SER A 254 4.80 8.59 20.09
C SER A 254 4.27 9.92 20.65
N ALA A 255 3.00 10.27 20.37
CA ALA A 255 2.33 11.41 20.99
C ALA A 255 1.49 11.04 22.22
N HIS A 256 1.37 9.75 22.55
CA HIS A 256 0.58 9.29 23.70
C HIS A 256 1.42 9.37 24.99
N PRO A 257 1.02 10.12 26.02
CA PRO A 257 1.87 10.41 27.18
C PRO A 257 2.45 9.20 27.89
N VAL A 258 1.72 8.08 27.94
CA VAL A 258 2.20 6.85 28.59
C VAL A 258 3.09 6.02 27.66
N LYS A 259 2.72 5.92 26.38
CA LYS A 259 3.44 5.08 25.41
C LYS A 259 4.76 5.73 24.97
N SER A 260 4.81 7.06 24.95
CA SER A 260 6.00 7.83 24.59
C SER A 260 6.97 8.07 25.75
N SER A 261 6.67 7.63 26.97
CA SER A 261 7.56 7.83 28.10
C SER A 261 8.93 7.18 27.87
N GLY A 262 10.01 7.97 27.94
CA GLY A 262 11.36 7.55 27.63
C GLY A 262 11.67 7.51 26.14
N LEU A 263 11.16 8.48 25.35
CA LEU A 263 11.46 8.59 23.92
C LEU A 263 12.95 8.74 23.66
N TYR A 264 13.45 7.99 22.68
CA TYR A 264 14.82 8.07 22.22
C TYR A 264 14.92 7.80 20.70
N THR A 265 16.07 8.14 20.13
CA THR A 265 16.45 7.83 18.75
C THR A 265 17.96 7.72 18.65
N THR A 266 18.47 7.46 17.46
CA THR A 266 19.89 7.47 17.13
C THR A 266 20.27 8.83 16.52
N ASP A 267 21.42 9.37 16.85
CA ASP A 267 22.00 10.55 16.19
C ASP A 267 22.78 10.15 14.92
N ASP A 268 23.27 11.15 14.18
CA ASP A 268 24.05 10.95 12.93
C ASP A 268 25.36 10.15 13.13
N PHE A 269 25.76 9.91 14.38
CA PHE A 269 26.95 9.14 14.77
C PHE A 269 26.60 7.78 15.38
N CYS A 270 25.37 7.30 15.17
CA CYS A 270 24.84 6.06 15.74
C CYS A 270 24.89 6.03 17.29
N LYS A 271 24.74 7.20 17.95
CA LYS A 271 24.67 7.30 19.41
C LYS A 271 23.26 7.55 19.89
N LEU A 272 22.98 7.05 21.09
CA LEU A 272 21.70 7.27 21.76
C LEU A 272 21.43 8.77 22.00
N LYS A 273 20.29 9.25 21.48
CA LYS A 273 19.75 10.59 21.71
C LYS A 273 18.41 10.50 22.42
N HIS A 274 18.33 11.03 23.63
CA HIS A 274 17.08 11.15 24.37
C HIS A 274 16.23 12.29 23.80
N LEU A 275 14.92 12.03 23.61
CA LEU A 275 13.97 13.01 23.08
C LEU A 275 13.04 13.58 24.15
N ASP A 276 13.06 13.01 25.36
CA ASP A 276 12.34 13.52 26.54
C ASP A 276 13.27 13.57 27.79
N SER A 277 12.71 14.00 28.93
CA SER A 277 13.45 14.13 30.19
C SER A 277 13.47 12.85 31.03
N VAL A 278 12.81 11.80 30.57
CA VAL A 278 12.72 10.52 31.30
C VAL A 278 14.02 9.77 31.18
N LYS A 279 14.65 9.45 32.34
CA LYS A 279 15.90 8.68 32.38
C LYS A 279 15.56 7.19 32.32
N HIS A 280 16.29 6.48 31.49
CA HIS A 280 16.25 5.02 31.44
C HIS A 280 17.01 4.41 32.63
N GLY A 281 16.57 3.23 33.08
CA GLY A 281 17.25 2.47 34.10
C GLY A 281 18.61 1.92 33.66
N PRO A 282 19.44 1.42 34.61
CA PRO A 282 20.77 0.90 34.29
C PRO A 282 20.76 -0.32 33.33
N ASP A 283 19.67 -1.06 33.31
CA ASP A 283 19.51 -2.25 32.46
C ASP A 283 18.87 -1.94 31.09
N PHE A 284 18.79 -0.66 30.72
CA PHE A 284 18.22 -0.26 29.44
C PHE A 284 19.23 -0.47 28.30
N HIS A 285 18.83 -1.28 27.31
CA HIS A 285 19.60 -1.53 26.10
C HIS A 285 18.92 -0.85 24.91
N PRO A 286 19.41 0.30 24.40
CA PRO A 286 18.79 0.98 23.28
C PRO A 286 18.98 0.22 21.98
N ILE A 287 17.95 0.23 21.13
CA ILE A 287 18.02 -0.24 19.75
C ILE A 287 18.37 0.97 18.88
N LEU A 288 19.48 0.89 18.14
CA LEU A 288 20.03 1.98 17.33
C LEU A 288 19.71 1.74 15.86
N ASP A 289 18.54 2.21 15.39
CA ASP A 289 18.01 1.95 14.04
C ASP A 289 17.39 3.20 13.38
N ASP A 290 17.78 4.40 13.80
CA ASP A 290 17.31 5.70 13.31
C ASP A 290 15.79 5.97 13.47
N LYS A 291 15.06 5.04 14.10
CA LYS A 291 13.66 5.23 14.44
C LYS A 291 13.49 5.99 15.75
N ILE A 292 12.33 6.66 15.87
CA ILE A 292 11.87 7.14 17.19
C ILE A 292 11.33 5.94 17.96
N ARG A 293 11.87 5.71 19.16
CA ARG A 293 11.55 4.55 19.98
C ARG A 293 11.22 4.94 21.41
N SER A 294 10.60 4.05 22.16
CA SER A 294 10.41 4.12 23.61
C SER A 294 10.45 2.71 24.18
N PRO A 295 10.67 2.52 25.50
CA PRO A 295 10.61 1.19 26.11
C PRO A 295 9.28 0.47 25.91
N TRP A 296 8.18 1.22 25.75
CA TRP A 296 6.89 0.65 25.38
C TRP A 296 6.90 0.12 23.95
N TYR A 297 7.38 0.94 23.02
CA TYR A 297 7.45 0.58 21.59
C TYR A 297 8.37 -0.63 21.35
N ASP A 298 9.51 -0.69 22.05
CA ASP A 298 10.45 -1.81 21.96
C ASP A 298 9.78 -3.13 22.36
N ARG A 299 9.06 -3.14 23.50
CA ARG A 299 8.31 -4.33 23.94
C ARG A 299 7.21 -4.73 22.96
N GLU A 300 6.51 -3.78 22.34
CA GLU A 300 5.50 -4.11 21.33
C GLU A 300 6.14 -4.65 20.05
N CYS A 301 7.32 -4.15 19.64
CA CYS A 301 8.08 -4.70 18.52
C CYS A 301 8.55 -6.15 18.79
N GLU A 302 9.00 -6.45 20.01
CA GLU A 302 9.36 -7.82 20.42
C GLU A 302 8.17 -8.79 20.39
N ARG A 303 6.96 -8.30 20.63
CA ARG A 303 5.71 -9.10 20.62
C ARG A 303 5.12 -9.26 19.23
N ALA A 304 5.52 -8.41 18.29
CA ALA A 304 5.02 -8.45 16.91
C ALA A 304 5.55 -9.69 16.18
N ILE A 305 4.70 -10.29 15.35
CA ILE A 305 5.04 -11.50 14.59
C ILE A 305 6.03 -11.16 13.46
N ASN A 306 5.91 -9.96 12.88
CA ASN A 306 6.73 -9.51 11.75
C ASN A 306 6.74 -7.97 11.64
N GLU A 307 7.61 -7.46 10.77
CA GLU A 307 7.74 -6.01 10.50
C GLU A 307 6.48 -5.38 9.91
N GLN A 308 5.67 -6.16 9.18
CA GLN A 308 4.40 -5.68 8.63
C GLN A 308 3.40 -5.33 9.74
N GLU A 309 3.31 -6.15 10.79
CA GLU A 309 2.47 -5.86 11.96
C GLU A 309 2.93 -4.57 12.67
N ILE A 310 4.24 -4.36 12.82
CA ILE A 310 4.81 -3.14 13.38
C ILE A 310 4.42 -1.93 12.52
N ALA A 311 4.62 -2.02 11.21
CA ALA A 311 4.30 -0.96 10.26
C ALA A 311 2.81 -0.58 10.30
N GLN A 312 1.93 -1.59 10.36
CA GLN A 312 0.48 -1.42 10.38
C GLN A 312 -0.03 -0.90 11.72
N GLU A 313 0.36 -1.58 12.81
CA GLU A 313 -0.27 -1.41 14.11
C GLU A 313 0.39 -0.31 14.95
N LEU A 314 1.67 0.00 14.69
CA LEU A 314 2.42 0.98 15.48
C LEU A 314 2.82 2.21 14.65
N ASP A 315 3.48 2.03 13.52
CA ASP A 315 4.19 3.12 12.81
C ASP A 315 3.29 3.99 11.92
N ILE A 316 2.04 3.57 11.66
CA ILE A 316 1.16 4.19 10.65
C ILE A 316 1.90 4.25 9.30
N ASP A 317 2.60 3.17 8.96
CA ASP A 317 3.33 3.06 7.71
C ASP A 317 2.50 2.27 6.68
N TYR A 318 1.98 2.99 5.68
CA TYR A 318 1.16 2.39 4.62
C TYR A 318 1.95 1.48 3.70
N LEU A 319 3.22 1.80 3.44
CA LEU A 319 4.05 0.99 2.56
C LEU A 319 4.44 -0.31 3.24
N GLY A 320 4.89 -0.25 4.49
CA GLY A 320 5.26 -1.43 5.27
C GLY A 320 4.07 -2.30 5.71
N SER A 321 2.86 -1.75 5.77
CA SER A 321 1.65 -2.45 6.25
C SER A 321 0.92 -3.27 5.18
N GLY A 322 1.29 -3.15 3.90
CA GLY A 322 0.67 -3.89 2.79
C GLY A 322 1.14 -5.34 2.72
N PHE A 323 0.32 -6.22 2.14
CA PHE A 323 0.74 -7.55 1.69
C PHE A 323 1.57 -7.44 0.40
N GLN A 324 2.56 -6.54 0.39
CA GLN A 324 3.40 -6.31 -0.76
C GLN A 324 4.25 -7.54 -1.05
N TYR A 325 4.33 -7.87 -2.32
CA TYR A 325 5.15 -8.98 -2.76
C TYR A 325 6.64 -8.67 -2.65
N PHE A 326 7.06 -7.45 -3.00
CA PHE A 326 8.44 -6.96 -2.85
C PHE A 326 8.62 -6.27 -1.50
N ASN A 327 9.79 -6.45 -0.88
CA ASN A 327 10.13 -5.76 0.36
C ASN A 327 10.28 -4.25 0.10
N ALA A 328 9.39 -3.45 0.67
CA ALA A 328 9.34 -2.01 0.44
C ALA A 328 10.63 -1.27 0.85
N ARG A 329 11.32 -1.72 1.91
CA ARG A 329 12.60 -1.13 2.33
C ARG A 329 13.71 -1.44 1.33
N ALA A 330 13.79 -2.70 0.87
CA ALA A 330 14.80 -3.10 -0.10
C ALA A 330 14.61 -2.38 -1.45
N VAL A 331 13.36 -2.30 -1.94
CA VAL A 331 13.05 -1.54 -3.16
C VAL A 331 13.29 -0.05 -2.96
N GLY A 332 12.90 0.53 -1.83
CA GLY A 332 13.19 1.93 -1.49
C GLY A 332 14.69 2.25 -1.48
N LYS A 333 15.50 1.35 -0.90
CA LYS A 333 16.96 1.43 -0.96
C LYS A 333 17.48 1.35 -2.40
N ALA A 334 16.99 0.40 -3.19
CA ALA A 334 17.36 0.27 -4.61
C ALA A 334 16.99 1.53 -5.42
N ILE A 335 15.83 2.16 -5.14
CA ILE A 335 15.45 3.44 -5.75
C ILE A 335 16.47 4.53 -5.42
N LEU A 336 16.89 4.67 -4.18
CA LEU A 336 17.85 5.70 -3.76
C LEU A 336 19.26 5.46 -4.31
N GLU A 337 19.74 4.23 -4.29
CA GLU A 337 21.11 3.89 -4.64
C GLU A 337 21.33 3.69 -6.15
N HIS A 338 20.36 3.08 -6.84
CA HIS A 338 20.54 2.57 -8.20
C HIS A 338 19.88 3.40 -9.28
N THR A 339 18.73 4.05 -8.99
CA THR A 339 18.02 4.79 -10.07
C THR A 339 18.75 6.04 -10.48
N ARG A 340 18.72 6.32 -11.79
CA ARG A 340 19.28 7.53 -12.39
C ARG A 340 18.33 8.00 -13.49
N PRO A 341 18.27 9.29 -13.80
CA PRO A 341 17.65 9.75 -15.05
C PRO A 341 18.31 9.05 -16.25
N PRO A 342 17.56 8.71 -17.31
CA PRO A 342 18.16 8.19 -18.53
C PRO A 342 19.14 9.21 -19.13
N LEU A 343 20.22 8.71 -19.70
CA LEU A 343 21.21 9.55 -20.39
C LEU A 343 20.64 10.10 -21.70
N TYR A 344 19.84 9.27 -22.38
CA TYR A 344 19.17 9.64 -23.62
C TYR A 344 17.73 9.13 -23.60
N VAL A 345 16.83 9.90 -24.18
CA VAL A 345 15.43 9.52 -24.45
C VAL A 345 15.13 9.82 -25.89
N GLY A 346 14.48 8.92 -26.62
CA GLY A 346 14.18 9.13 -28.02
C GLY A 346 13.48 7.94 -28.68
N GLU A 347 13.59 7.87 -30.00
CA GLU A 347 13.07 6.78 -30.82
C GLU A 347 14.18 6.20 -31.70
N LEU A 348 14.17 4.89 -31.90
CA LEU A 348 15.05 4.21 -32.83
C LEU A 348 14.33 4.03 -34.17
N GLU A 349 14.78 4.74 -35.22
CA GLU A 349 14.32 4.54 -36.59
C GLU A 349 14.91 3.24 -37.15
N TYR A 350 14.12 2.47 -37.87
CA TYR A 350 14.52 1.18 -38.44
C TYR A 350 13.84 0.91 -39.79
N ASP A 351 14.41 0.03 -40.57
CA ASP A 351 13.78 -0.50 -41.78
C ASP A 351 12.59 -1.41 -41.43
N ASP A 352 11.39 -1.06 -41.88
CA ASP A 352 10.14 -1.75 -41.53
C ASP A 352 10.06 -3.19 -42.10
N THR A 353 10.88 -3.51 -43.10
CA THR A 353 10.90 -4.83 -43.74
C THR A 353 11.88 -5.76 -43.04
N THR A 354 13.06 -5.30 -42.72
CA THR A 354 14.18 -6.10 -42.22
C THR A 354 14.37 -6.00 -40.70
N GLY A 355 13.82 -4.95 -40.09
CA GLY A 355 14.07 -4.61 -38.70
C GLY A 355 15.51 -4.17 -38.43
N GLU A 356 16.24 -3.70 -39.47
CA GLU A 356 17.59 -3.15 -39.31
C GLU A 356 17.55 -1.76 -38.70
N PRO A 357 18.32 -1.47 -37.62
CA PRO A 357 18.39 -0.13 -37.04
C PRO A 357 19.05 0.86 -38.00
N ILE A 358 18.44 2.04 -38.19
CA ILE A 358 18.94 3.08 -39.05
C ILE A 358 19.67 4.15 -38.22
N ARG A 359 18.95 4.80 -37.28
CA ARG A 359 19.51 5.85 -36.42
C ARG A 359 18.64 6.04 -35.17
N PHE A 360 19.26 6.48 -34.10
CA PHE A 360 18.58 6.97 -32.93
C PHE A 360 18.27 8.47 -33.07
N VAL A 361 17.03 8.85 -32.76
CA VAL A 361 16.57 10.23 -32.78
C VAL A 361 16.20 10.65 -31.38
N GLU A 362 16.97 11.54 -30.78
CA GLU A 362 16.75 12.05 -29.45
C GLU A 362 15.51 12.96 -29.39
N GLY A 363 14.66 12.78 -28.35
CA GLY A 363 13.46 13.56 -28.15
C GLY A 363 12.83 13.29 -26.80
N SER A 364 12.46 14.32 -26.06
CA SER A 364 11.95 14.23 -24.68
C SER A 364 10.64 13.44 -24.49
N GLY A 365 9.94 13.11 -25.57
CA GLY A 365 8.70 12.30 -25.57
C GLY A 365 8.88 10.91 -26.16
N GLY A 366 10.14 10.46 -26.40
CA GLY A 366 10.41 9.16 -27.00
C GLY A 366 10.10 7.99 -26.07
N SER A 367 9.81 6.83 -26.67
CA SER A 367 9.46 5.59 -25.94
C SER A 367 10.70 4.82 -25.46
N LEU A 368 11.89 5.12 -25.97
CA LEU A 368 13.15 4.45 -25.64
C LEU A 368 13.99 5.31 -24.69
N SER A 369 14.21 4.81 -23.48
CA SER A 369 15.09 5.38 -22.46
C SER A 369 16.39 4.58 -22.37
N LEU A 370 17.54 5.25 -22.34
CA LEU A 370 18.87 4.65 -22.36
C LEU A 370 19.71 5.10 -21.16
N TRP A 371 20.36 4.15 -20.50
CA TRP A 371 21.36 4.39 -19.44
C TRP A 371 22.77 3.97 -19.87
N SER A 372 22.93 3.41 -21.06
CA SER A 372 24.24 3.15 -21.64
C SER A 372 24.75 4.36 -22.40
N LEU A 373 26.08 4.53 -22.41
CA LEU A 373 26.72 5.54 -23.25
C LEU A 373 26.61 5.13 -24.72
N LEU A 374 26.37 6.12 -25.57
CA LEU A 374 26.41 5.98 -27.01
C LEU A 374 27.71 6.60 -27.55
N ASP A 375 28.23 6.09 -28.66
CA ASP A 375 29.36 6.66 -29.36
C ASP A 375 28.97 7.94 -30.16
N GLY A 376 29.91 8.54 -30.89
CA GLY A 376 29.67 9.73 -31.67
C GLY A 376 28.68 9.56 -32.85
N GLU A 377 28.33 8.33 -33.20
CA GLU A 377 27.30 7.98 -34.18
C GLU A 377 25.98 7.53 -33.53
N TYR A 378 25.82 7.79 -32.23
CA TYR A 378 24.67 7.33 -31.41
C TYR A 378 24.47 5.81 -31.43
N ARG A 379 25.56 5.04 -31.31
CA ARG A 379 25.52 3.57 -31.23
C ARG A 379 25.94 3.10 -29.84
N PRO A 380 25.31 2.05 -29.29
CA PRO A 380 25.75 1.42 -28.03
C PRO A 380 27.13 0.79 -28.20
N SER A 381 27.97 0.83 -27.16
CA SER A 381 29.25 0.15 -27.16
C SER A 381 29.02 -1.37 -27.22
N LEU A 382 29.55 -2.02 -28.28
CA LEU A 382 29.42 -3.46 -28.52
C LEU A 382 30.46 -4.31 -27.77
N GLY A 383 31.25 -3.72 -26.86
CA GLY A 383 32.20 -4.45 -26.01
C GLY A 383 31.55 -5.36 -24.96
N HIS A 384 30.25 -5.29 -24.79
CA HIS A 384 29.45 -6.01 -23.82
C HIS A 384 28.42 -6.92 -24.50
N LYS A 385 27.93 -7.91 -23.76
CA LYS A 385 26.81 -8.76 -24.18
C LYS A 385 25.55 -8.34 -23.43
N PHE A 386 24.44 -8.29 -24.15
CA PHE A 386 23.17 -7.81 -23.60
C PHE A 386 22.09 -8.89 -23.68
N CYS A 387 21.15 -8.81 -22.75
CA CYS A 387 19.93 -9.59 -22.79
C CYS A 387 18.72 -8.70 -22.48
N ALA A 388 17.54 -9.13 -22.91
CA ALA A 388 16.32 -8.38 -22.69
C ALA A 388 15.11 -9.28 -22.40
N GLY A 389 14.16 -8.72 -21.66
CA GLY A 389 12.84 -9.28 -21.42
C GLY A 389 11.75 -8.40 -22.03
N ALA A 390 10.74 -9.01 -22.66
CA ALA A 390 9.62 -8.30 -23.24
C ALA A 390 8.30 -8.77 -22.65
N ASP A 391 7.49 -7.82 -22.17
CA ASP A 391 6.08 -7.98 -21.86
C ASP A 391 5.24 -7.36 -22.96
N VAL A 392 4.26 -8.11 -23.52
CA VAL A 392 3.59 -7.74 -24.78
C VAL A 392 2.12 -7.48 -24.54
N SER A 393 1.68 -6.25 -24.75
CA SER A 393 0.28 -5.84 -24.72
C SER A 393 -0.42 -5.97 -26.08
N ALA A 394 -1.75 -5.81 -26.08
CA ALA A 394 -2.55 -5.81 -27.32
C ALA A 394 -2.43 -4.49 -28.12
N GLY A 395 -1.74 -3.46 -27.63
CA GLY A 395 -1.60 -2.17 -28.30
C GLY A 395 -2.87 -1.32 -28.33
N THR A 396 -3.76 -1.48 -27.37
CA THR A 396 -5.05 -0.76 -27.31
C THR A 396 -5.00 0.49 -26.40
N GLY A 397 -3.85 0.81 -25.83
CA GLY A 397 -3.69 1.87 -24.85
C GLY A 397 -4.17 1.51 -23.43
N SER A 398 -4.55 0.25 -23.18
CA SER A 398 -5.00 -0.20 -21.86
C SER A 398 -3.83 -0.58 -20.95
N SER A 399 -2.76 -1.15 -21.52
CA SER A 399 -1.56 -1.67 -20.87
C SER A 399 -0.37 -1.42 -21.78
N ASN A 400 0.83 -1.38 -21.23
CA ASN A 400 2.05 -1.15 -21.99
C ASN A 400 2.59 -2.43 -22.63
N SER A 401 3.21 -2.29 -23.80
CA SER A 401 4.26 -3.20 -24.25
C SER A 401 5.58 -2.68 -23.73
N CYS A 402 6.31 -3.50 -22.98
CA CYS A 402 7.57 -3.12 -22.32
C CYS A 402 8.71 -4.03 -22.76
N LEU A 403 9.88 -3.43 -23.01
CA LEU A 403 11.13 -4.15 -23.27
C LEU A 403 12.21 -3.59 -22.34
N ALA A 404 12.78 -4.44 -21.51
CA ALA A 404 13.83 -4.09 -20.56
C ALA A 404 15.13 -4.81 -20.92
N GLY A 405 16.22 -4.07 -21.05
CA GLY A 405 17.52 -4.62 -21.44
C GLY A 405 18.60 -4.44 -20.38
N TYR A 406 19.42 -5.46 -20.21
CA TYR A 406 20.49 -5.53 -19.21
C TYR A 406 21.83 -5.94 -19.82
N ASP A 407 22.90 -5.37 -19.30
CA ASP A 407 24.26 -5.83 -19.53
C ASP A 407 24.51 -7.08 -18.70
N ILE A 408 24.92 -8.18 -19.36
CA ILE A 408 25.14 -9.48 -18.70
C ILE A 408 26.34 -9.45 -17.74
N SER A 409 27.33 -8.59 -17.99
CA SER A 409 28.56 -8.53 -17.19
C SER A 409 28.38 -7.74 -15.90
N THR A 410 27.59 -6.67 -15.93
CA THR A 410 27.37 -5.76 -14.78
C THR A 410 26.04 -5.99 -14.07
N CYS A 411 25.12 -6.77 -14.66
CA CYS A 411 23.75 -6.95 -14.19
C CYS A 411 22.97 -5.63 -14.09
N GLU A 412 23.34 -4.64 -14.89
CA GLU A 412 22.79 -3.29 -14.88
C GLU A 412 21.83 -3.08 -16.06
N LYS A 413 20.69 -2.44 -15.77
CA LYS A 413 19.73 -2.05 -16.81
C LYS A 413 20.33 -0.96 -17.69
N VAL A 414 20.33 -1.20 -18.99
CA VAL A 414 20.94 -0.30 -20.00
C VAL A 414 19.91 0.40 -20.87
N PHE A 415 18.72 -0.19 -21.06
CA PHE A 415 17.62 0.45 -21.76
C PHE A 415 16.26 -0.02 -21.30
N GLU A 416 15.25 0.78 -21.57
CA GLU A 416 13.83 0.49 -21.37
C GLU A 416 13.04 1.11 -22.53
N TYR A 417 12.21 0.31 -23.21
CA TYR A 417 11.25 0.78 -24.19
C TYR A 417 9.82 0.53 -23.69
N VAL A 418 8.96 1.54 -23.75
CA VAL A 418 7.59 1.46 -23.24
C VAL A 418 6.63 2.14 -24.19
N ASN A 419 5.65 1.40 -24.72
CA ASN A 419 4.63 1.96 -25.61
C ASN A 419 3.29 1.20 -25.47
N PRO A 420 2.16 1.89 -25.16
CA PRO A 420 0.87 1.26 -24.99
C PRO A 420 0.07 1.08 -26.29
N TYR A 421 0.53 1.64 -27.43
CA TYR A 421 -0.26 1.73 -28.66
C TYR A 421 0.25 0.83 -29.78
N LEU A 422 1.47 0.30 -29.68
CA LEU A 422 2.01 -0.60 -30.69
C LEU A 422 1.32 -1.97 -30.62
N ARG A 423 0.81 -2.43 -31.77
CA ARG A 423 0.32 -3.81 -31.91
C ARG A 423 1.48 -4.79 -31.77
N PRO A 424 1.21 -6.05 -31.38
CA PRO A 424 2.27 -7.05 -31.16
C PRO A 424 3.26 -7.20 -32.32
N GLU A 425 2.79 -7.16 -33.57
CA GLU A 425 3.64 -7.30 -34.75
C GLU A 425 4.54 -6.06 -34.95
N GLN A 426 4.03 -4.85 -34.66
CA GLN A 426 4.80 -3.63 -34.73
C GLN A 426 5.83 -3.55 -33.59
N PHE A 427 5.42 -3.97 -32.39
CA PHE A 427 6.32 -4.05 -31.25
C PHE A 427 7.45 -5.06 -31.48
N ALA A 428 7.17 -6.20 -32.18
CA ALA A 428 8.20 -7.16 -32.58
C ALA A 428 9.26 -6.53 -33.50
N LYS A 429 8.85 -5.74 -34.50
CA LYS A 429 9.77 -5.01 -35.39
C LYS A 429 10.67 -4.06 -34.61
N GLN A 430 10.06 -3.23 -33.75
CA GLN A 430 10.79 -2.30 -32.90
C GLN A 430 11.76 -3.04 -31.96
N THR A 431 11.31 -4.16 -31.38
CA THR A 431 12.16 -5.01 -30.55
C THR A 431 13.35 -5.55 -31.32
N VAL A 432 13.14 -6.12 -32.52
CA VAL A 432 14.23 -6.65 -33.35
C VAL A 432 15.24 -5.53 -33.68
N ALA A 433 14.78 -4.34 -34.01
CA ALA A 433 15.67 -3.21 -34.28
C ALA A 433 16.53 -2.87 -33.05
N ILE A 434 15.92 -2.76 -31.86
CA ILE A 434 16.67 -2.48 -30.62
C ILE A 434 17.64 -3.63 -30.30
N MET A 435 17.21 -4.90 -30.45
CA MET A 435 18.06 -6.06 -30.18
C MET A 435 19.29 -6.11 -31.13
N LYS A 436 19.10 -5.83 -32.41
CA LYS A 436 20.20 -5.73 -33.39
C LYS A 436 21.13 -4.58 -33.07
N TRP A 437 20.58 -3.44 -32.68
CA TRP A 437 21.33 -2.24 -32.29
C TRP A 437 22.21 -2.50 -31.06
N PHE A 438 21.77 -3.35 -30.13
CA PHE A 438 22.54 -3.86 -28.99
C PHE A 438 23.30 -5.17 -29.31
N GLY A 439 23.80 -5.33 -30.55
CA GLY A 439 24.68 -6.44 -30.94
C GLY A 439 24.02 -7.82 -30.94
N ASN A 440 22.79 -7.93 -31.40
CA ASN A 440 21.97 -9.14 -31.39
C ASN A 440 21.77 -9.70 -29.96
N ALA A 441 21.28 -8.87 -29.04
CA ALA A 441 21.04 -9.22 -27.65
C ALA A 441 20.12 -10.45 -27.50
N PHE A 442 20.28 -11.21 -26.42
CA PHE A 442 19.43 -12.38 -26.14
C PHE A 442 18.05 -11.94 -25.65
N LEU A 443 16.97 -12.47 -26.26
CA LEU A 443 15.59 -12.05 -25.97
C LEU A 443 14.75 -13.17 -25.37
N ILE A 444 14.03 -12.84 -24.30
CA ILE A 444 12.95 -13.64 -23.72
C ILE A 444 11.66 -12.85 -23.70
N TRP A 445 10.51 -13.45 -23.96
CA TRP A 445 9.22 -12.79 -23.87
C TRP A 445 8.13 -13.73 -23.36
N GLU A 446 7.04 -13.19 -22.86
CA GLU A 446 5.87 -13.96 -22.50
C GLU A 446 5.11 -14.42 -23.75
N SER A 447 5.15 -15.74 -24.06
CA SER A 447 4.62 -16.32 -25.29
C SER A 447 3.12 -16.70 -25.21
N TYR A 448 2.31 -15.95 -24.45
CA TYR A 448 0.87 -16.16 -24.29
C TYR A 448 0.09 -14.95 -24.81
N GLY A 449 -1.19 -15.14 -25.20
CA GLY A 449 -2.02 -14.05 -25.71
C GLY A 449 -1.36 -13.25 -26.85
N PRO A 450 -1.20 -11.92 -26.70
CA PRO A 450 -0.53 -11.06 -27.70
C PRO A 450 0.91 -11.49 -28.00
N GLY A 451 1.60 -12.09 -27.03
CA GLY A 451 2.98 -12.56 -27.21
C GLY A 451 3.13 -13.69 -28.23
N ARG A 452 2.07 -14.37 -28.63
CA ARG A 452 2.12 -15.35 -29.76
C ARG A 452 2.30 -14.65 -31.10
N GLN A 453 1.55 -13.55 -31.34
CA GLN A 453 1.67 -12.75 -32.57
C GLN A 453 3.03 -12.07 -32.65
N PHE A 454 3.52 -11.57 -31.50
CA PHE A 454 4.85 -11.04 -31.36
C PHE A 454 5.91 -12.09 -31.72
N GLY A 455 5.82 -13.30 -31.17
CA GLY A 455 6.77 -14.40 -31.46
C GLY A 455 6.77 -14.83 -32.92
N SER A 456 5.58 -14.98 -33.55
CA SER A 456 5.47 -15.29 -34.97
C SER A 456 6.16 -14.22 -35.84
N ARG A 457 6.05 -12.94 -35.44
CA ARG A 457 6.70 -11.85 -36.19
C ARG A 457 8.22 -11.83 -36.00
N LEU A 458 8.75 -12.26 -34.82
CA LEU A 458 10.20 -12.45 -34.63
C LEU A 458 10.76 -13.52 -35.57
N GLU A 459 10.01 -14.62 -35.76
CA GLU A 459 10.39 -15.70 -36.69
C GLU A 459 10.40 -15.20 -38.15
N ASP A 460 9.37 -14.44 -38.58
CA ASP A 460 9.32 -13.82 -39.92
C ASP A 460 10.51 -12.88 -40.18
N LEU A 461 10.98 -12.16 -39.15
CA LEU A 461 12.14 -11.28 -39.20
C LEU A 461 13.48 -12.02 -39.03
N HIS A 462 13.45 -13.36 -38.96
CA HIS A 462 14.61 -14.22 -38.79
C HIS A 462 15.50 -13.86 -37.60
N TYR A 463 14.90 -13.37 -36.49
CA TYR A 463 15.68 -13.11 -35.28
C TYR A 463 15.91 -14.40 -34.50
N GLY A 464 17.18 -14.84 -34.41
CA GLY A 464 17.51 -16.19 -33.91
C GLY A 464 18.01 -16.26 -32.46
N ASN A 465 18.41 -15.13 -31.82
CA ASN A 465 18.96 -15.15 -30.45
C ASN A 465 17.86 -15.09 -29.39
N LEU A 466 17.03 -16.14 -29.36
CA LEU A 466 15.79 -16.23 -28.59
C LEU A 466 15.89 -17.27 -27.48
N TYR A 467 15.14 -17.06 -26.41
CA TYR A 467 14.90 -18.05 -25.37
C TYR A 467 14.03 -19.19 -25.89
N MET A 468 14.51 -20.42 -25.72
CA MET A 468 13.84 -21.64 -26.15
C MET A 468 13.50 -22.51 -24.94
N ARG A 469 12.20 -22.79 -24.72
CA ARG A 469 11.75 -23.72 -23.67
C ARG A 469 11.75 -25.16 -24.19
N GLU A 470 12.18 -26.09 -23.34
CA GLU A 470 12.04 -27.51 -23.64
C GLU A 470 10.59 -27.99 -23.45
N ARG A 471 10.03 -28.65 -24.44
CA ARG A 471 8.77 -29.36 -24.33
C ARG A 471 9.05 -30.86 -24.53
N ARG A 472 8.62 -31.68 -23.58
CA ARG A 472 8.60 -33.13 -23.76
C ARG A 472 7.27 -33.52 -24.42
N GLU A 473 7.34 -34.05 -25.63
CA GLU A 473 6.12 -34.51 -26.33
C GLU A 473 5.83 -35.96 -25.93
N GLY A 474 4.71 -36.14 -25.21
CA GLY A 474 4.00 -37.38 -24.94
C GLY A 474 4.88 -38.61 -24.63
N ILE A 475 4.37 -39.79 -25.02
CA ILE A 475 5.00 -41.12 -24.76
C ILE A 475 6.30 -41.30 -25.54
N SER A 476 6.53 -40.55 -26.62
CA SER A 476 7.74 -40.70 -27.46
C SER A 476 9.02 -40.07 -26.90
N GLY A 477 8.93 -39.26 -25.83
CA GLY A 477 10.08 -38.63 -25.19
C GLY A 477 10.86 -37.63 -26.06
N LYS A 478 10.40 -37.31 -27.27
CA LYS A 478 11.05 -36.33 -28.14
C LYS A 478 11.03 -34.95 -27.49
N LYS A 479 12.19 -34.35 -27.35
CA LYS A 479 12.33 -32.94 -26.89
C LYS A 479 12.13 -32.03 -28.10
N SER A 480 11.16 -31.13 -28.05
CA SER A 480 11.05 -30.04 -29.00
C SER A 480 11.39 -28.72 -28.28
N ALA A 481 12.05 -27.82 -28.99
CA ALA A 481 12.33 -26.47 -28.49
C ALA A 481 11.25 -25.53 -29.04
N ILE A 482 10.57 -24.80 -28.13
CA ILE A 482 9.55 -23.83 -28.49
C ILE A 482 10.01 -22.44 -28.05
N PRO A 483 9.96 -21.42 -28.92
CA PRO A 483 10.42 -20.10 -28.56
C PRO A 483 9.48 -19.42 -27.54
N GLY A 484 10.09 -18.60 -26.68
CA GLY A 484 9.39 -17.80 -25.67
C GLY A 484 9.05 -18.54 -24.37
N TRP A 485 8.87 -17.78 -23.33
CA TRP A 485 8.49 -18.25 -21.99
C TRP A 485 6.97 -18.38 -21.87
N CYS A 486 6.49 -19.42 -21.21
CA CYS A 486 5.05 -19.65 -21.02
C CYS A 486 4.65 -19.36 -19.55
N PRO A 487 3.72 -18.43 -19.30
CA PRO A 487 3.26 -18.14 -17.96
C PRO A 487 2.37 -19.28 -17.43
N THR A 488 2.87 -20.01 -16.45
CA THR A 488 2.06 -20.85 -15.57
C THR A 488 1.98 -20.16 -14.21
N LYS A 489 0.99 -20.49 -13.38
CA LYS A 489 0.88 -19.92 -12.02
C LYS A 489 2.18 -20.11 -11.23
N GLU A 490 2.72 -21.33 -11.24
CA GLU A 490 3.99 -21.67 -10.59
C GLU A 490 5.19 -20.98 -11.27
N GLY A 491 5.23 -20.96 -12.61
CA GLY A 491 6.29 -20.28 -13.38
C GLY A 491 6.34 -18.79 -13.09
N LYS A 492 5.18 -18.12 -12.91
CA LYS A 492 5.13 -16.69 -12.53
C LYS A 492 5.63 -16.47 -11.10
N LEU A 493 5.28 -17.36 -10.16
CA LEU A 493 5.80 -17.30 -8.79
C LEU A 493 7.34 -17.42 -8.75
N ILE A 494 7.89 -18.36 -9.51
CA ILE A 494 9.36 -18.56 -9.62
C ILE A 494 10.00 -17.33 -10.25
N LEU A 495 9.50 -16.86 -11.41
CA LEU A 495 10.03 -15.71 -12.13
C LEU A 495 10.10 -14.45 -11.25
N MET A 496 8.98 -14.11 -10.63
CA MET A 496 8.88 -12.93 -9.77
C MET A 496 9.70 -13.11 -8.48
N GLY A 497 9.76 -14.35 -7.92
CA GLY A 497 10.55 -14.67 -6.73
C GLY A 497 12.05 -14.50 -6.95
N GLU A 498 12.56 -14.92 -8.10
CA GLU A 498 13.97 -14.76 -8.49
C GLU A 498 14.32 -13.27 -8.67
N TYR A 499 13.45 -12.50 -9.33
CA TYR A 499 13.65 -11.06 -9.52
C TYR A 499 13.60 -10.30 -8.19
N ARG A 500 12.61 -10.62 -7.33
CA ARG A 500 12.51 -10.06 -5.97
C ARG A 500 13.78 -10.29 -5.17
N SER A 501 14.26 -11.53 -5.14
CA SER A 501 15.51 -11.90 -4.43
C SER A 501 16.72 -11.12 -4.95
N ALA A 502 16.80 -10.91 -6.26
CA ALA A 502 17.89 -10.16 -6.88
C ALA A 502 17.87 -8.68 -6.51
N VAL A 503 16.69 -8.05 -6.48
CA VAL A 503 16.53 -6.65 -6.04
C VAL A 503 16.86 -6.51 -4.55
N GLU A 504 16.37 -7.43 -3.71
CA GLU A 504 16.61 -7.42 -2.26
C GLU A 504 18.10 -7.58 -1.90
N LYS A 505 18.82 -8.37 -2.67
CA LYS A 505 20.27 -8.60 -2.47
C LYS A 505 21.17 -7.58 -3.17
N GLY A 506 20.60 -6.68 -3.99
CA GLY A 506 21.37 -5.75 -4.81
C GLY A 506 22.13 -6.41 -5.96
N GLU A 507 21.76 -7.64 -6.35
CA GLU A 507 22.35 -8.36 -7.49
C GLU A 507 21.88 -7.78 -8.84
N CYS A 508 20.68 -7.21 -8.87
CA CYS A 508 20.07 -6.57 -10.05
C CYS A 508 20.10 -5.06 -9.89
N VAL A 509 20.83 -4.37 -10.74
CA VAL A 509 20.93 -2.90 -10.74
C VAL A 509 19.91 -2.31 -11.71
N ASN A 510 18.71 -2.04 -11.23
CA ASN A 510 17.67 -1.41 -12.05
C ASN A 510 17.80 0.11 -12.01
N ARG A 511 17.97 0.72 -13.21
CA ARG A 511 18.13 2.18 -13.37
C ARG A 511 16.81 2.93 -13.48
N SER A 512 15.71 2.24 -13.81
CA SER A 512 14.37 2.83 -13.96
C SER A 512 13.67 2.97 -12.62
N LYS A 513 13.44 4.21 -12.19
CA LYS A 513 12.65 4.51 -11.00
C LYS A 513 11.21 4.03 -11.17
N LEU A 514 10.61 4.22 -12.36
CA LEU A 514 9.24 3.83 -12.65
C LEU A 514 9.04 2.31 -12.53
N ALA A 515 9.99 1.51 -13.01
CA ALA A 515 9.92 0.06 -12.91
C ALA A 515 10.00 -0.44 -11.46
N LEU A 516 10.84 0.19 -10.62
CA LEU A 516 10.92 -0.15 -9.19
C LEU A 516 9.68 0.35 -8.42
N GLU A 517 9.09 1.47 -8.80
CA GLU A 517 7.81 1.93 -8.24
C GLU A 517 6.66 0.97 -8.60
N GLU A 518 6.62 0.42 -9.82
CA GLU A 518 5.67 -0.63 -10.20
C GLU A 518 5.85 -1.91 -9.36
N ALA A 519 7.09 -2.28 -9.04
CA ALA A 519 7.36 -3.44 -8.18
C ALA A 519 6.72 -3.29 -6.79
N LEU A 520 6.64 -2.07 -6.23
CA LEU A 520 5.97 -1.80 -4.95
C LEU A 520 4.45 -2.00 -5.00
N GLU A 521 3.85 -2.03 -6.19
CA GLU A 521 2.41 -2.23 -6.36
C GLU A 521 2.01 -3.71 -6.50
N TYR A 522 2.96 -4.64 -6.50
CA TYR A 522 2.68 -6.09 -6.48
C TYR A 522 2.34 -6.57 -5.07
N VAL A 523 1.23 -7.31 -4.96
CA VAL A 523 0.69 -7.83 -3.70
C VAL A 523 0.42 -9.34 -3.79
N PHE A 524 0.39 -10.00 -2.63
CA PHE A 524 -0.10 -11.36 -2.55
C PHE A 524 -1.64 -11.37 -2.61
N GLY A 525 -2.21 -12.12 -3.54
CA GLY A 525 -3.63 -12.43 -3.56
C GLY A 525 -4.03 -13.39 -2.43
N ALA A 526 -5.31 -13.45 -2.11
CA ALA A 526 -5.85 -14.33 -1.05
C ALA A 526 -5.57 -15.82 -1.30
N ASP A 527 -5.39 -16.23 -2.56
CA ASP A 527 -5.06 -17.59 -2.99
C ASP A 527 -3.55 -17.84 -3.13
N GLY A 528 -2.71 -16.90 -2.65
CA GLY A 528 -1.25 -16.95 -2.77
C GLY A 528 -0.74 -16.60 -4.18
N SER A 529 -1.59 -16.11 -5.08
CA SER A 529 -1.17 -15.56 -6.37
C SER A 529 -0.42 -14.24 -6.19
N ILE A 530 0.34 -13.83 -7.21
CA ILE A 530 0.99 -12.51 -7.26
C ILE A 530 0.19 -11.66 -8.24
N GLU A 531 -0.36 -10.55 -7.75
CA GLU A 531 -1.18 -9.64 -8.53
C GLU A 531 -0.66 -8.20 -8.40
N HIS A 532 -0.81 -7.43 -9.48
CA HIS A 532 -0.58 -5.99 -9.44
C HIS A 532 -1.84 -5.29 -8.92
N SER A 533 -1.67 -4.33 -8.02
CA SER A 533 -2.77 -3.64 -7.34
C SER A 533 -3.68 -2.84 -8.29
N ARG A 534 -3.19 -2.52 -9.49
CA ARG A 534 -3.90 -1.71 -10.50
C ARG A 534 -4.42 -0.40 -9.93
N SER A 535 -3.64 0.24 -9.04
CA SER A 535 -4.06 1.47 -8.41
C SER A 535 -4.32 2.55 -9.47
N LYS A 536 -5.51 3.14 -9.46
CA LYS A 536 -5.88 4.24 -10.37
C LYS A 536 -5.25 5.57 -9.99
N SER A 537 -4.50 5.63 -8.91
CA SER A 537 -4.00 6.87 -8.30
C SER A 537 -2.82 7.51 -9.05
N LYS A 538 -2.14 6.75 -9.92
CA LYS A 538 -1.02 7.26 -10.72
C LYS A 538 -1.32 7.06 -12.21
N THR A 539 -1.36 8.16 -12.96
CA THR A 539 -1.37 8.10 -14.42
C THR A 539 0.00 7.62 -14.88
N ASP A 540 0.04 6.56 -15.70
CA ASP A 540 1.28 6.08 -16.30
C ASP A 540 1.83 7.17 -17.26
N PRO A 541 3.12 7.58 -17.10
CA PRO A 541 3.71 8.61 -17.98
C PRO A 541 3.76 8.21 -19.46
N SER A 542 3.67 6.91 -19.80
CA SER A 542 3.56 6.41 -21.17
C SER A 542 2.23 6.73 -21.86
N GLY A 543 1.23 7.19 -21.10
CA GLY A 543 -0.14 7.43 -21.58
C GLY A 543 -1.05 6.20 -21.55
N ALA A 544 -0.64 5.08 -20.97
CA ALA A 544 -1.52 3.93 -20.72
C ALA A 544 -2.65 4.30 -19.77
N LYS A 545 -3.84 3.69 -19.97
CA LYS A 545 -5.04 3.98 -19.15
C LYS A 545 -4.94 3.45 -17.72
N ALA A 546 -4.16 2.40 -17.51
CA ALA A 546 -3.94 1.81 -16.19
C ALA A 546 -2.53 1.22 -16.12
N ASN A 547 -1.93 1.26 -14.92
CA ASN A 547 -0.68 0.57 -14.64
C ASN A 547 -1.00 -0.89 -14.31
N HIS A 548 -0.37 -1.84 -14.99
CA HIS A 548 -0.51 -3.28 -14.80
C HIS A 548 0.78 -3.95 -14.32
N GLY A 549 1.85 -3.18 -14.08
CA GLY A 549 3.15 -3.71 -13.68
C GLY A 549 3.97 -4.27 -14.84
N ASP A 550 3.72 -3.77 -16.04
CA ASP A 550 4.29 -4.29 -17.29
C ASP A 550 5.82 -4.13 -17.34
N ARG A 551 6.37 -3.02 -16.78
CA ARG A 551 7.83 -2.80 -16.66
C ARG A 551 8.47 -3.83 -15.72
N CYS A 552 7.82 -4.12 -14.59
CA CYS A 552 8.30 -5.09 -13.61
C CYS A 552 8.33 -6.52 -14.18
N ILE A 553 7.34 -6.91 -15.00
CA ILE A 553 7.33 -8.21 -15.69
C ILE A 553 8.46 -8.28 -16.74
N ALA A 554 8.65 -7.21 -17.53
CA ALA A 554 9.75 -7.14 -18.51
C ALA A 554 11.13 -7.26 -17.81
N ASP A 555 11.31 -6.61 -16.67
CA ASP A 555 12.53 -6.72 -15.86
C ASP A 555 12.73 -8.13 -15.28
N ALA A 556 11.66 -8.77 -14.79
CA ALA A 556 11.75 -10.15 -14.28
C ALA A 556 12.13 -11.14 -15.39
N LEU A 557 11.58 -10.98 -16.59
CA LEU A 557 11.96 -11.76 -17.77
C LEU A 557 13.41 -11.50 -18.18
N ALA A 558 13.85 -10.24 -18.19
CA ALA A 558 15.24 -9.88 -18.48
C ALA A 558 16.21 -10.48 -17.45
N TRP A 559 15.84 -10.47 -16.16
CA TRP A 559 16.63 -11.12 -15.11
C TRP A 559 16.75 -12.64 -15.32
N LYS A 560 15.67 -13.29 -15.72
CA LYS A 560 15.71 -14.71 -16.10
C LYS A 560 16.63 -14.95 -17.28
N ALA A 561 16.57 -14.12 -18.33
CA ALA A 561 17.46 -14.20 -19.48
C ALA A 561 18.93 -14.05 -19.09
N LEU A 562 19.22 -13.11 -18.19
CA LEU A 562 20.56 -12.87 -17.68
C LEU A 562 21.11 -14.10 -16.96
N ARG A 563 20.33 -14.68 -16.02
CA ARG A 563 20.74 -15.88 -15.28
C ARG A 563 21.03 -17.07 -16.19
N GLU A 564 20.23 -17.30 -17.23
CA GLU A 564 20.45 -18.38 -18.18
C GLU A 564 21.73 -18.19 -18.99
N ARG A 565 22.12 -16.96 -19.29
CA ARG A 565 23.35 -16.66 -20.04
C ARG A 565 24.61 -16.70 -19.19
N VAL A 566 24.53 -16.29 -17.92
CA VAL A 566 25.66 -16.38 -16.97
C VAL A 566 25.99 -17.84 -16.65
N HIS A 567 24.99 -18.71 -16.58
CA HIS A 567 25.15 -20.12 -16.25
C HIS A 567 25.17 -21.06 -17.46
N ALA A 568 25.01 -20.53 -18.68
CA ALA A 568 25.17 -21.37 -19.87
C ALA A 568 26.62 -21.91 -19.90
N PRO A 569 26.83 -23.23 -19.86
CA PRO A 569 28.18 -23.78 -20.07
C PRO A 569 28.69 -23.18 -21.38
N ALA A 570 29.95 -22.71 -21.38
CA ALA A 570 30.61 -22.26 -22.59
C ALA A 570 30.33 -23.34 -23.64
N ALA A 571 29.76 -22.95 -24.80
CA ALA A 571 29.43 -23.90 -25.84
C ALA A 571 30.69 -24.72 -26.06
N GLU A 572 30.65 -26.01 -25.69
CA GLU A 572 31.71 -26.93 -26.06
C GLU A 572 31.83 -26.79 -27.56
N THR A 573 32.89 -26.16 -28.02
CA THR A 573 33.32 -26.26 -29.40
C THR A 573 33.49 -27.76 -29.59
N ARG A 574 32.49 -28.43 -30.11
CA ARG A 574 32.61 -29.81 -30.53
C ARG A 574 33.75 -29.80 -31.51
N VAL A 575 34.94 -30.15 -30.98
CA VAL A 575 36.08 -30.44 -31.82
C VAL A 575 35.65 -31.64 -32.64
N ILE A 576 35.23 -31.38 -33.87
CA ILE A 576 34.84 -32.42 -34.80
C ILE A 576 36.12 -33.22 -35.05
N PRO A 577 36.20 -34.50 -34.62
CA PRO A 577 37.43 -35.25 -34.75
C PRO A 577 37.87 -35.28 -36.22
N VAL A 578 39.12 -34.94 -36.47
CA VAL A 578 39.73 -34.99 -37.82
C VAL A 578 39.54 -36.38 -38.41
N GLY A 579 38.97 -36.43 -39.64
CA GLY A 579 38.68 -37.68 -40.33
C GLY A 579 37.30 -38.29 -40.06
N SER A 580 36.49 -37.73 -39.15
CA SER A 580 35.08 -38.12 -38.97
C SER A 580 34.21 -37.72 -40.15
N LEU A 581 33.06 -38.40 -40.30
CA LEU A 581 32.12 -38.07 -41.39
C LEU A 581 31.66 -36.60 -41.33
N ALA A 582 31.43 -36.06 -40.13
CA ALA A 582 31.09 -34.68 -39.90
C ALA A 582 32.23 -33.71 -40.30
N TRP A 583 33.51 -34.09 -40.05
CA TRP A 583 34.67 -33.31 -40.48
C TRP A 583 34.81 -33.30 -42.01
N ARG A 584 34.56 -34.44 -42.69
CA ARG A 584 34.58 -34.51 -44.15
C ARG A 584 33.48 -33.72 -44.81
N ASN A 585 32.29 -33.73 -44.22
CA ASN A 585 31.17 -32.92 -44.74
C ASN A 585 31.42 -31.41 -44.57
N ASN A 586 31.87 -30.94 -43.38
CA ASN A 586 32.22 -29.55 -43.14
C ASN A 586 33.34 -29.05 -44.06
N ARG A 587 34.32 -29.93 -44.36
CA ARG A 587 35.39 -29.59 -45.30
C ARG A 587 34.91 -29.49 -46.74
N ARG A 588 33.96 -30.35 -47.15
CA ARG A 588 33.32 -30.27 -48.47
C ARG A 588 32.46 -29.00 -48.63
N GLU A 589 31.73 -28.61 -47.59
CA GLU A 589 30.96 -27.36 -47.60
C GLU A 589 31.89 -26.12 -47.71
N GLN A 590 32.97 -26.09 -46.95
CA GLN A 590 33.98 -25.04 -47.04
C GLN A 590 34.71 -24.99 -48.39
N GLU A 591 35.03 -26.16 -48.95
CA GLU A 591 35.62 -26.24 -50.30
C GLU A 591 34.63 -25.84 -51.39
N HIS A 592 33.31 -26.06 -51.19
CA HIS A 592 32.26 -25.63 -52.12
C HIS A 592 32.00 -24.10 -52.02
N GLU A 593 32.03 -23.53 -50.80
CA GLU A 593 31.93 -22.09 -50.61
C GLU A 593 33.14 -21.33 -51.22
N LEU A 594 34.35 -21.86 -51.06
CA LEU A 594 35.54 -21.27 -51.68
C LEU A 594 35.51 -21.33 -53.22
N GLN A 595 34.93 -22.38 -53.80
CA GLN A 595 34.75 -22.46 -55.26
C GLN A 595 33.68 -21.52 -55.80
N LEU A 596 32.73 -21.09 -54.99
CA LEU A 596 31.73 -20.08 -55.36
C LEU A 596 32.28 -18.64 -55.27
N VAL A 597 33.35 -18.41 -54.50
CA VAL A 597 33.98 -17.08 -54.37
C VAL A 597 35.02 -16.83 -55.42
N ASP A 598 35.69 -17.90 -55.95
CA ASP A 598 36.69 -17.79 -57.00
C ASP A 598 36.13 -17.83 -58.46
N GLY A 599 34.79 -17.87 -58.58
CA GLY A 599 34.08 -17.97 -59.87
C GLY A 599 33.41 -16.65 -60.35
N TRP A 600 33.84 -15.49 -59.81
CA TRP A 600 33.43 -14.16 -60.32
C TRP A 600 34.63 -13.32 -60.67
#